data_02f866cdfc207743365e260aa727dc46
#
_entry.id   02f866cdfc207743365e260aa727dc46
#
_cell.length_a   1.000
_cell.length_b   1.000
_cell.length_c   1.000
_cell.angle_alpha   90.00
_cell.angle_beta   90.00
_cell.angle_gamma   90.00
#
_symmetry.space_group_name_H-M   'P 1'
#
loop_
_entity.id
_entity.type
_entity.pdbx_description
1 polymer ?
#
loop_
_entity_poly.entity_id
_entity_poly.type
_entity_poly.pdbx_seq_one_letter_code
_entity_poly.pdbx_strand_id
1 'polypeptide(L)'
;MSKRFNTTAVCIPSEHYMVNIDNRLKQIKQLVDESKYFTINRARQYGKTTTLRALYRYLKSEYYVVLMDFQTFGSLDFESEHTFAIAFANSFVRLFLRNDPALDNPVNPLSKLTTDSQNENFSLRILFNDLNDICSVSDKPIVLMIDEVDSAANNQIFLDFLSQLRAGYIDRDLEPTFKSVILAGVYDIKNLKHKLRNDDEHKYNSPWNIAADFNIDMSFSQKDICGMLSDYEDDHHTGMDIEHISGLIYSYTSGYPYLVSRICQIMDEKLPEKYTSKHDIWTVYGFNSAIRILLSEKNTLFESLSEKLNSYPSLSDMLKTLLFTGKSIYYNYYEESINIATMFGFVRDNNGVLVISNRIFETWLYNLYLSTAEMQQTDIYKASLRDKSQFIVNGHLDMKHILEKFVIHFHDIFGDKNDKFLEDEGRRYFLLYLRPIINGTVNYYIEAHTRDLRRTDIIVDYLGNQYIIEMKIWHGEEYNNRGEKQLADYLDLYHSNTGYMLSFNFNKNKHIGVHEIMIEDKKIIEAVV
;
A
#
# COMPACT_ATOMS: atom_id res chain seq x y z
N MET A 1 -27.35 10.83 13.23
CA MET A 1 -26.19 11.53 12.67
C MET A 1 -25.90 10.91 11.31
N SER A 2 -25.62 11.69 10.28
CA SER A 2 -25.19 11.15 8.98
C SER A 2 -23.86 10.43 9.16
N LYS A 3 -23.68 9.29 8.48
CA LYS A 3 -22.38 8.60 8.40
C LYS A 3 -21.34 9.51 7.72
N ARG A 4 -20.05 9.21 7.93
CA ARG A 4 -18.93 9.93 7.30
C ARG A 4 -17.85 8.95 6.84
N PHE A 5 -16.98 9.36 5.92
CA PHE A 5 -15.78 8.60 5.60
C PHE A 5 -14.74 8.76 6.70
N ASN A 6 -14.15 7.64 7.16
CA ASN A 6 -13.17 7.67 8.25
C ASN A 6 -11.79 7.21 7.79
N THR A 7 -10.78 7.97 8.20
CA THR A 7 -9.36 7.71 7.89
C THR A 7 -8.50 7.61 9.15
N THR A 8 -9.12 7.74 10.33
CA THR A 8 -8.42 7.72 11.62
C THR A 8 -8.95 6.61 12.50
N ALA A 9 -8.06 5.96 13.24
CA ALA A 9 -8.39 4.89 14.19
C ALA A 9 -9.26 3.78 13.55
N VAL A 10 -10.38 3.44 14.17
CA VAL A 10 -11.22 2.30 13.82
C VAL A 10 -12.51 2.75 13.15
N CYS A 11 -12.90 2.08 12.08
CA CYS A 11 -14.20 2.31 11.47
C CYS A 11 -15.32 1.62 12.26
N ILE A 12 -16.43 2.35 12.48
CA ILE A 12 -17.60 1.92 13.22
C ILE A 12 -18.80 1.91 12.26
N PRO A 13 -19.49 0.78 12.05
CA PRO A 13 -20.56 0.68 11.03
C PRO A 13 -21.73 1.65 11.19
N SER A 14 -22.05 2.05 12.41
CA SER A 14 -23.13 3.01 12.70
C SER A 14 -22.75 4.47 12.42
N GLU A 15 -21.45 4.77 12.26
CA GLU A 15 -20.94 6.13 12.15
C GLU A 15 -20.22 6.40 10.83
N HIS A 16 -19.79 5.33 10.14
CA HIS A 16 -18.90 5.46 8.99
C HIS A 16 -19.44 4.69 7.77
N TYR A 17 -19.21 5.25 6.58
CA TYR A 17 -19.33 4.52 5.32
C TYR A 17 -18.20 3.50 5.25
N MET A 18 -18.53 2.24 5.09
CA MET A 18 -17.60 1.12 5.18
C MET A 18 -17.85 0.12 4.06
N VAL A 19 -16.77 -0.48 3.61
CA VAL A 19 -16.83 -1.67 2.76
C VAL A 19 -17.34 -2.86 3.58
N ASN A 20 -18.21 -3.68 2.99
CA ASN A 20 -18.63 -4.94 3.58
C ASN A 20 -17.49 -5.97 3.52
N ILE A 21 -17.04 -6.45 4.69
CA ILE A 21 -15.95 -7.41 4.83
C ILE A 21 -16.42 -8.80 5.29
N ASP A 22 -17.71 -9.13 5.21
CA ASP A 22 -18.28 -10.39 5.72
C ASP A 22 -17.61 -11.62 5.11
N ASN A 23 -17.31 -11.60 3.80
CA ASN A 23 -16.62 -12.70 3.15
C ASN A 23 -15.19 -12.89 3.70
N ARG A 24 -14.50 -11.80 3.98
CA ARG A 24 -13.19 -11.82 4.64
C ARG A 24 -13.28 -12.39 6.05
N LEU A 25 -14.26 -11.96 6.83
CA LEU A 25 -14.49 -12.50 8.19
C LEU A 25 -14.77 -14.00 8.17
N LYS A 26 -15.54 -14.49 7.19
CA LYS A 26 -15.78 -15.94 6.99
C LYS A 26 -14.48 -16.70 6.71
N GLN A 27 -13.62 -16.19 5.84
CA GLN A 27 -12.34 -16.81 5.54
C GLN A 27 -11.40 -16.82 6.76
N ILE A 28 -11.37 -15.72 7.53
CA ILE A 28 -10.58 -15.66 8.77
C ILE A 28 -11.15 -16.63 9.81
N LYS A 29 -12.49 -16.69 9.96
CA LYS A 29 -13.14 -17.65 10.86
C LYS A 29 -12.78 -19.09 10.52
N GLN A 30 -12.67 -19.44 9.24
CA GLN A 30 -12.25 -20.78 8.83
C GLN A 30 -10.87 -21.14 9.39
N LEU A 31 -9.88 -20.22 9.37
CA LEU A 31 -8.58 -20.45 10.00
C LEU A 31 -8.71 -20.66 11.53
N VAL A 32 -9.61 -19.92 12.17
CA VAL A 32 -9.91 -20.08 13.61
C VAL A 32 -10.54 -21.46 13.89
N ASP A 33 -11.53 -21.85 13.10
CA ASP A 33 -12.22 -23.15 13.22
C ASP A 33 -11.24 -24.33 13.05
N GLU A 34 -10.26 -24.17 12.17
CA GLU A 34 -9.15 -25.13 11.93
C GLU A 34 -8.05 -25.08 12.99
N SER A 35 -8.24 -24.31 14.07
CA SER A 35 -7.25 -24.17 15.17
C SER A 35 -5.88 -23.67 14.68
N LYS A 36 -5.83 -22.80 13.65
CA LYS A 36 -4.58 -22.23 13.15
C LYS A 36 -4.15 -21.05 14.01
N TYR A 37 -2.84 -20.96 14.25
CA TYR A 37 -2.19 -19.75 14.70
C TYR A 37 -1.66 -19.02 13.47
N PHE A 38 -1.88 -17.71 13.35
CA PHE A 38 -1.47 -16.96 12.15
C PHE A 38 -1.22 -15.49 12.45
N THR A 39 -0.60 -14.81 11.49
CA THR A 39 -0.28 -13.39 11.60
C THR A 39 -0.92 -12.62 10.44
N ILE A 40 -1.59 -11.51 10.78
CA ILE A 40 -2.10 -10.54 9.80
C ILE A 40 -1.01 -9.47 9.59
N ASN A 41 -0.06 -9.77 8.69
CA ASN A 41 1.00 -8.85 8.30
C ASN A 41 0.53 -7.98 7.13
N ARG A 42 0.24 -6.73 7.40
CA ARG A 42 -0.14 -5.76 6.36
C ARG A 42 0.46 -4.39 6.68
N ALA A 43 0.70 -3.61 5.65
CA ALA A 43 1.19 -2.24 5.76
C ALA A 43 0.35 -1.39 6.73
N ARG A 44 0.86 -0.24 7.12
CA ARG A 44 0.11 0.71 7.95
C ARG A 44 -1.19 1.13 7.25
N GLN A 45 -2.24 1.40 8.06
CA GLN A 45 -3.53 1.89 7.56
C GLN A 45 -4.21 0.96 6.53
N TYR A 46 -3.90 -0.34 6.62
CA TYR A 46 -4.51 -1.40 5.80
C TYR A 46 -5.75 -2.03 6.44
N GLY A 47 -6.31 -1.42 7.48
CA GLY A 47 -7.54 -1.86 8.13
C GLY A 47 -7.39 -3.04 9.10
N LYS A 48 -6.17 -3.36 9.60
CA LYS A 48 -5.92 -4.46 10.55
C LYS A 48 -6.80 -4.38 11.78
N THR A 49 -6.71 -3.29 12.53
CA THR A 49 -7.47 -3.05 13.77
C THR A 49 -8.99 -3.07 13.53
N THR A 50 -9.46 -2.48 12.42
CA THR A 50 -10.88 -2.54 12.03
C THR A 50 -11.33 -3.97 11.78
N THR A 51 -10.51 -4.76 11.08
CA THR A 51 -10.78 -6.17 10.80
C THR A 51 -10.80 -7.00 12.09
N LEU A 52 -9.82 -6.81 13.00
CA LEU A 52 -9.81 -7.50 14.30
C LEU A 52 -11.03 -7.18 15.14
N ARG A 53 -11.49 -5.92 15.19
CA ARG A 53 -12.71 -5.54 15.92
C ARG A 53 -13.99 -6.07 15.28
N ALA A 54 -14.04 -6.15 13.95
CA ALA A 54 -15.14 -6.81 13.26
C ALA A 54 -15.15 -8.31 13.54
N LEU A 55 -13.98 -8.95 13.50
CA LEU A 55 -13.80 -10.37 13.81
C LEU A 55 -14.17 -10.68 15.26
N TYR A 56 -13.80 -9.83 16.22
CA TYR A 56 -14.24 -9.95 17.62
C TYR A 56 -15.76 -10.06 17.73
N ARG A 57 -16.50 -9.17 17.05
CA ARG A 57 -17.97 -9.20 17.08
C ARG A 57 -18.52 -10.43 16.36
N TYR A 58 -17.87 -10.87 15.30
CA TYR A 58 -18.28 -12.01 14.49
C TYR A 58 -18.10 -13.34 15.22
N LEU A 59 -17.03 -13.49 16.02
CA LEU A 59 -16.68 -14.73 16.70
C LEU A 59 -17.34 -14.91 18.08
N LYS A 60 -17.73 -13.84 18.76
CA LYS A 60 -18.16 -13.86 20.18
C LYS A 60 -19.34 -14.78 20.49
N SER A 61 -20.16 -15.17 19.50
CA SER A 61 -21.27 -16.11 19.70
C SER A 61 -20.79 -17.55 19.96
N GLU A 62 -19.66 -17.93 19.33
CA GLU A 62 -19.13 -19.29 19.36
C GLU A 62 -17.86 -19.43 20.22
N TYR A 63 -17.15 -18.33 20.43
CA TYR A 63 -15.85 -18.29 21.09
C TYR A 63 -15.81 -17.22 22.18
N TYR A 64 -15.00 -17.43 23.21
CA TYR A 64 -14.51 -16.36 24.04
C TYR A 64 -13.33 -15.68 23.36
N VAL A 65 -13.44 -14.40 23.11
CA VAL A 65 -12.44 -13.65 22.34
C VAL A 65 -11.73 -12.64 23.23
N VAL A 66 -10.42 -12.76 23.33
CA VAL A 66 -9.56 -11.80 24.02
C VAL A 66 -8.81 -10.99 22.97
N LEU A 67 -9.18 -9.71 22.82
CA LEU A 67 -8.54 -8.77 21.91
C LEU A 67 -7.67 -7.80 22.72
N MET A 68 -6.36 -8.02 22.68
CA MET A 68 -5.35 -7.16 23.30
C MET A 68 -4.77 -6.18 22.27
N ASP A 69 -4.24 -5.07 22.79
CA ASP A 69 -3.47 -4.09 22.02
C ASP A 69 -2.14 -3.85 22.75
N PHE A 70 -1.03 -4.29 22.15
CA PHE A 70 0.30 -4.14 22.73
C PHE A 70 0.82 -2.70 22.71
N GLN A 71 0.18 -1.79 21.99
CA GLN A 71 0.47 -0.37 22.11
C GLN A 71 0.14 0.18 23.51
N THR A 72 -0.71 -0.51 24.27
CA THR A 72 -1.06 -0.12 25.64
C THR A 72 -0.04 -0.60 26.70
N PHE A 73 0.91 -1.44 26.30
CA PHE A 73 1.99 -1.91 27.17
C PHE A 73 3.13 -0.89 27.14
N GLY A 74 3.50 -0.39 28.31
CA GLY A 74 4.57 0.58 28.45
C GLY A 74 5.96 -0.09 28.44
N SER A 75 7.00 0.73 28.42
CA SER A 75 8.38 0.22 28.47
C SER A 75 8.67 -0.58 29.75
N LEU A 76 8.05 -0.22 30.88
CA LEU A 76 8.18 -0.94 32.15
C LEU A 76 7.56 -2.34 32.09
N ASP A 77 6.51 -2.54 31.31
CA ASP A 77 5.88 -3.86 31.15
C ASP A 77 6.80 -4.83 30.39
N PHE A 78 7.74 -4.32 29.60
CA PHE A 78 8.74 -5.11 28.89
C PHE A 78 10.13 -5.09 29.55
N GLU A 79 10.26 -4.61 30.79
CA GLU A 79 11.53 -4.55 31.50
C GLU A 79 12.03 -5.93 31.95
N SER A 80 11.11 -6.80 32.34
CA SER A 80 11.42 -8.17 32.77
C SER A 80 10.30 -9.15 32.38
N GLU A 81 10.64 -10.44 32.37
CA GLU A 81 9.66 -11.52 32.18
C GLU A 81 8.50 -11.41 33.20
N HIS A 82 8.84 -11.09 34.44
CA HIS A 82 7.91 -10.94 35.56
C HIS A 82 6.90 -9.78 35.30
N THR A 83 7.42 -8.58 34.97
CA THR A 83 6.55 -7.41 34.71
C THR A 83 5.65 -7.63 33.51
N PHE A 84 6.15 -8.25 32.46
CA PHE A 84 5.36 -8.59 31.29
C PHE A 84 4.26 -9.62 31.62
N ALA A 85 4.61 -10.67 32.37
CA ALA A 85 3.63 -11.71 32.74
C ALA A 85 2.48 -11.11 33.58
N ILE A 86 2.76 -10.21 34.52
CA ILE A 86 1.75 -9.50 35.33
C ILE A 86 0.88 -8.60 34.43
N ALA A 87 1.50 -7.78 33.56
CA ALA A 87 0.75 -6.88 32.67
C ALA A 87 -0.17 -7.66 31.73
N PHE A 88 0.33 -8.79 31.20
CA PHE A 88 -0.46 -9.68 30.35
C PHE A 88 -1.63 -10.32 31.13
N ALA A 89 -1.37 -10.90 32.31
CA ALA A 89 -2.40 -11.52 33.15
C ALA A 89 -3.53 -10.54 33.49
N ASN A 90 -3.18 -9.33 33.97
CA ASN A 90 -4.16 -8.30 34.29
C ASN A 90 -5.01 -7.87 33.07
N SER A 91 -4.35 -7.72 31.92
CA SER A 91 -5.04 -7.38 30.67
C SER A 91 -5.94 -8.52 30.21
N PHE A 92 -5.46 -9.77 30.30
CA PHE A 92 -6.23 -10.96 29.94
C PHE A 92 -7.49 -11.09 30.79
N VAL A 93 -7.38 -11.06 32.10
CA VAL A 93 -8.53 -11.17 33.03
C VAL A 93 -9.57 -10.10 32.71
N ARG A 94 -9.17 -8.84 32.62
CA ARG A 94 -10.05 -7.72 32.32
C ARG A 94 -10.78 -7.88 30.98
N LEU A 95 -10.09 -8.36 29.94
CA LEU A 95 -10.65 -8.52 28.60
C LEU A 95 -11.49 -9.78 28.48
N PHE A 96 -11.11 -10.85 29.17
CA PHE A 96 -11.86 -12.10 29.20
C PHE A 96 -13.25 -11.92 29.84
N LEU A 97 -13.32 -11.21 30.97
CA LEU A 97 -14.57 -10.89 31.64
C LEU A 97 -15.56 -10.02 30.82
N ARG A 98 -15.09 -9.38 29.76
CA ARG A 98 -15.98 -8.67 28.82
C ARG A 98 -16.83 -9.60 27.94
N ASN A 99 -16.45 -10.88 27.82
CA ASN A 99 -17.24 -11.85 27.08
C ASN A 99 -18.50 -12.24 27.88
N ASP A 100 -18.33 -12.49 29.19
CA ASP A 100 -19.42 -12.78 30.13
C ASP A 100 -19.00 -12.38 31.56
N PRO A 101 -19.62 -11.37 32.18
CA PRO A 101 -19.36 -10.99 33.57
C PRO A 101 -19.63 -12.10 34.58
N ALA A 102 -20.45 -13.10 34.26
CA ALA A 102 -20.74 -14.24 35.15
C ALA A 102 -19.51 -15.17 35.32
N LEU A 103 -18.48 -15.02 34.49
CA LEU A 103 -17.18 -15.71 34.63
C LEU A 103 -16.37 -15.23 35.84
N ASP A 104 -16.75 -14.12 36.47
CA ASP A 104 -16.14 -13.61 37.70
C ASP A 104 -16.65 -14.40 38.92
N ASN A 105 -16.24 -15.66 39.04
CA ASN A 105 -16.58 -16.55 40.15
C ASN A 105 -15.29 -16.96 40.90
N PRO A 106 -15.24 -16.86 42.26
CA PRO A 106 -14.04 -17.16 43.04
C PRO A 106 -13.52 -18.62 42.91
N VAL A 107 -14.33 -19.53 42.37
CA VAL A 107 -13.93 -20.93 42.11
C VAL A 107 -13.33 -21.10 40.71
N ASN A 108 -13.35 -20.06 39.88
CA ASN A 108 -12.86 -20.11 38.51
C ASN A 108 -11.31 -19.96 38.47
N PRO A 109 -10.55 -20.67 37.60
CA PRO A 109 -9.14 -20.48 37.38
C PRO A 109 -8.70 -19.02 37.08
N LEU A 110 -9.62 -18.14 36.66
CA LEU A 110 -9.38 -16.71 36.57
C LEU A 110 -8.97 -16.06 37.90
N SER A 111 -9.58 -16.51 39.03
CA SER A 111 -9.23 -16.02 40.36
C SER A 111 -7.83 -16.53 40.78
N LYS A 112 -7.46 -17.75 40.35
CA LYS A 112 -6.12 -18.28 40.54
C LYS A 112 -5.09 -17.42 39.80
N LEU A 113 -5.29 -17.14 38.49
CA LEU A 113 -4.43 -16.27 37.71
C LEU A 113 -4.25 -14.88 38.35
N THR A 114 -5.34 -14.29 38.88
CA THR A 114 -5.30 -13.01 39.58
C THR A 114 -4.45 -13.09 40.86
N THR A 115 -4.55 -14.19 41.62
CA THR A 115 -3.77 -14.40 42.86
C THR A 115 -2.31 -14.67 42.55
N ASP A 116 -2.03 -15.55 41.59
CA ASP A 116 -0.69 -15.92 41.20
C ASP A 116 0.07 -14.74 40.60
N SER A 117 -0.60 -13.84 39.89
CA SER A 117 0.01 -12.61 39.36
C SER A 117 0.49 -11.62 40.42
N GLN A 118 0.11 -11.78 41.68
CA GLN A 118 0.60 -11.00 42.81
C GLN A 118 1.88 -11.58 43.45
N ASN A 119 2.31 -12.79 43.04
CA ASN A 119 3.47 -13.46 43.55
C ASN A 119 4.74 -12.90 42.94
N GLU A 120 5.79 -12.61 43.77
CA GLU A 120 7.08 -12.11 43.33
C GLU A 120 7.81 -13.05 42.34
N ASN A 121 7.47 -14.34 42.32
CA ASN A 121 8.04 -15.33 41.40
C ASN A 121 7.14 -15.63 40.19
N PHE A 122 6.13 -14.80 39.90
CA PHE A 122 5.27 -15.00 38.76
C PHE A 122 6.04 -14.85 37.45
N SER A 123 6.01 -15.88 36.61
CA SER A 123 6.80 -15.99 35.37
C SER A 123 5.91 -16.34 34.18
N LEU A 124 6.43 -16.26 32.96
CA LEU A 124 5.73 -16.71 31.75
C LEU A 124 5.26 -18.16 31.86
N ARG A 125 6.07 -19.03 32.48
CA ARG A 125 5.69 -20.42 32.69
C ARG A 125 4.46 -20.57 33.59
N ILE A 126 4.38 -19.83 34.69
CA ILE A 126 3.22 -19.86 35.58
C ILE A 126 2.02 -19.27 34.88
N LEU A 127 2.19 -18.14 34.20
CA LEU A 127 1.14 -17.52 33.38
C LEU A 127 0.51 -18.52 32.40
N PHE A 128 1.35 -19.24 31.61
CA PHE A 128 0.84 -20.17 30.60
C PHE A 128 0.18 -21.41 31.22
N ASN A 129 0.64 -21.90 32.38
CA ASN A 129 -0.05 -22.96 33.12
C ASN A 129 -1.46 -22.49 33.53
N ASP A 130 -1.58 -21.29 34.10
CA ASP A 130 -2.89 -20.75 34.49
C ASP A 130 -3.80 -20.49 33.29
N LEU A 131 -3.25 -20.03 32.16
CA LEU A 131 -4.01 -19.87 30.91
C LEU A 131 -4.53 -21.21 30.36
N ASN A 132 -3.71 -22.27 30.44
CA ASN A 132 -4.13 -23.63 30.07
C ASN A 132 -5.21 -24.16 30.99
N ASP A 133 -5.11 -23.93 32.32
CA ASP A 133 -6.18 -24.26 33.29
C ASP A 133 -7.49 -23.55 32.91
N ILE A 134 -7.43 -22.26 32.54
CA ILE A 134 -8.61 -21.50 32.08
C ILE A 134 -9.17 -22.11 30.81
N CYS A 135 -8.32 -22.44 29.82
CA CYS A 135 -8.76 -23.08 28.58
C CYS A 135 -9.43 -24.44 28.82
N SER A 136 -8.97 -25.19 29.84
CA SER A 136 -9.47 -26.52 30.14
C SER A 136 -10.89 -26.54 30.71
N VAL A 137 -11.29 -25.51 31.46
CA VAL A 137 -12.60 -25.42 32.10
C VAL A 137 -13.59 -24.51 31.35
N SER A 138 -13.14 -23.80 30.35
CA SER A 138 -13.98 -22.91 29.56
C SER A 138 -15.03 -23.70 28.76
N ASP A 139 -16.32 -23.31 28.85
CA ASP A 139 -17.42 -23.89 28.09
C ASP A 139 -17.38 -23.53 26.59
N LYS A 140 -16.67 -22.46 26.22
CA LYS A 140 -16.38 -22.09 24.85
C LYS A 140 -14.88 -22.02 24.62
N PRO A 141 -14.39 -22.42 23.43
CA PRO A 141 -12.97 -22.28 23.11
C PRO A 141 -12.55 -20.80 23.11
N ILE A 142 -11.31 -20.53 23.51
CA ILE A 142 -10.74 -19.19 23.65
C ILE A 142 -9.91 -18.82 22.42
N VAL A 143 -10.16 -17.65 21.84
CA VAL A 143 -9.36 -17.06 20.75
C VAL A 143 -8.64 -15.84 21.29
N LEU A 144 -7.30 -15.85 21.17
CA LEU A 144 -6.43 -14.74 21.55
C LEU A 144 -6.10 -13.93 20.30
N MET A 145 -6.40 -12.64 20.30
CA MET A 145 -6.03 -11.69 19.26
C MET A 145 -5.15 -10.60 19.87
N ILE A 146 -4.00 -10.32 19.27
CA ILE A 146 -3.08 -9.26 19.72
C ILE A 146 -2.82 -8.31 18.57
N ASP A 147 -3.23 -7.04 18.73
CA ASP A 147 -2.95 -5.97 17.78
C ASP A 147 -1.66 -5.24 18.13
N GLU A 148 -1.05 -4.56 17.16
CA GLU A 148 0.16 -3.73 17.28
C GLU A 148 1.34 -4.47 17.91
N VAL A 149 1.53 -5.76 17.54
CA VAL A 149 2.66 -6.57 18.03
C VAL A 149 4.03 -6.00 17.67
N ASP A 150 4.07 -5.06 16.72
CA ASP A 150 5.29 -4.35 16.32
C ASP A 150 5.92 -3.56 17.48
N SER A 151 5.11 -3.10 18.44
CA SER A 151 5.59 -2.39 19.63
C SER A 151 6.49 -3.26 20.50
N ALA A 152 6.27 -4.58 20.47
CA ALA A 152 7.05 -5.58 21.22
C ALA A 152 8.14 -6.26 20.36
N ALA A 153 8.21 -6.00 19.05
CA ALA A 153 9.01 -6.76 18.10
C ALA A 153 10.52 -6.78 18.35
N ASN A 154 11.05 -5.78 19.06
CA ASN A 154 12.48 -5.66 19.39
C ASN A 154 12.82 -6.16 20.80
N ASN A 155 11.92 -6.92 21.46
CA ASN A 155 12.09 -7.35 22.83
C ASN A 155 12.26 -8.87 22.95
N GLN A 156 13.27 -9.33 23.70
CA GLN A 156 13.53 -10.74 23.93
C GLN A 156 12.36 -11.42 24.68
N ILE A 157 11.73 -10.72 25.63
CA ILE A 157 10.59 -11.24 26.40
C ILE A 157 9.42 -11.58 25.48
N PHE A 158 9.18 -10.79 24.42
CA PHE A 158 8.19 -11.10 23.43
C PHE A 158 8.52 -12.38 22.64
N LEU A 159 9.79 -12.63 22.32
CA LEU A 159 10.21 -13.89 21.71
C LEU A 159 10.00 -15.08 22.66
N ASP A 160 10.25 -14.90 23.94
CA ASP A 160 10.02 -15.93 24.96
C ASP A 160 8.52 -16.22 25.12
N PHE A 161 7.68 -15.18 25.09
CA PHE A 161 6.22 -15.31 25.05
C PHE A 161 5.75 -16.08 23.80
N LEU A 162 6.27 -15.77 22.62
CA LEU A 162 5.97 -16.52 21.40
C LEU A 162 6.42 -17.99 21.49
N SER A 163 7.50 -18.25 22.21
CA SER A 163 7.99 -19.61 22.44
C SER A 163 7.03 -20.42 23.32
N GLN A 164 6.42 -19.80 24.33
CA GLN A 164 5.37 -20.43 25.14
C GLN A 164 4.11 -20.72 24.32
N LEU A 165 3.65 -19.75 23.52
CA LEU A 165 2.51 -19.99 22.60
C LEU A 165 2.79 -21.14 21.63
N ARG A 166 4.02 -21.24 21.12
CA ARG A 166 4.44 -22.36 20.27
C ARG A 166 4.41 -23.69 20.99
N ALA A 167 4.93 -23.76 22.22
CA ALA A 167 4.91 -24.97 23.02
C ALA A 167 3.46 -25.47 23.20
N GLY A 168 2.58 -24.60 23.69
CA GLY A 168 1.15 -24.95 23.82
C GLY A 168 0.48 -25.36 22.50
N TYR A 169 0.87 -24.75 21.36
CA TYR A 169 0.35 -25.18 20.06
C TYR A 169 0.81 -26.58 19.65
N ILE A 170 2.04 -26.94 19.96
CA ILE A 170 2.60 -28.27 19.66
C ILE A 170 1.92 -29.33 20.53
N ASP A 171 1.75 -29.05 21.81
CA ASP A 171 1.23 -30.00 22.80
C ASP A 171 -0.31 -29.97 22.95
N ARG A 172 -1.01 -29.28 22.03
CA ARG A 172 -2.47 -29.03 22.13
C ARG A 172 -3.37 -30.29 22.07
N ASP A 173 -2.83 -31.41 21.70
CA ASP A 173 -3.50 -32.72 21.75
C ASP A 173 -3.41 -33.37 23.13
N LEU A 174 -2.48 -32.93 23.96
CA LEU A 174 -2.23 -33.43 25.32
C LEU A 174 -2.77 -32.44 26.38
N GLU A 175 -2.58 -31.14 26.13
CA GLU A 175 -2.97 -30.07 27.06
C GLU A 175 -3.86 -29.02 26.38
N PRO A 176 -5.00 -28.62 27.00
CA PRO A 176 -5.83 -27.55 26.49
C PRO A 176 -5.08 -26.23 26.37
N THR A 177 -5.27 -25.53 25.27
CA THR A 177 -4.69 -24.22 25.01
C THR A 177 -5.62 -23.36 24.16
N PHE A 178 -5.19 -22.18 23.73
CA PHE A 178 -6.00 -21.32 22.86
C PHE A 178 -6.43 -22.04 21.58
N LYS A 179 -7.70 -21.91 21.21
CA LYS A 179 -8.25 -22.41 19.95
C LYS A 179 -7.52 -21.84 18.74
N SER A 180 -7.25 -20.53 18.78
CA SER A 180 -6.49 -19.81 17.75
C SER A 180 -5.78 -18.62 18.37
N VAL A 181 -4.62 -18.27 17.83
CA VAL A 181 -3.90 -17.04 18.17
C VAL A 181 -3.68 -16.23 16.89
N ILE A 182 -4.12 -14.98 16.91
CA ILE A 182 -4.03 -14.04 15.80
C ILE A 182 -3.16 -12.88 16.23
N LEU A 183 -2.01 -12.71 15.58
CA LEU A 183 -1.13 -11.57 15.79
C LEU A 183 -1.28 -10.59 14.63
N ALA A 184 -1.44 -9.29 14.91
CA ALA A 184 -1.53 -8.28 13.86
C ALA A 184 -0.43 -7.23 14.00
N GLY A 185 0.25 -6.97 12.89
CA GLY A 185 1.37 -6.03 12.82
C GLY A 185 1.77 -5.71 11.39
N VAL A 186 2.82 -4.93 11.24
CA VAL A 186 3.46 -4.62 9.96
C VAL A 186 4.60 -5.59 9.70
N TYR A 187 5.43 -5.85 10.73
CA TYR A 187 6.61 -6.69 10.59
C TYR A 187 6.26 -8.17 10.47
N ASP A 188 7.03 -8.88 9.66
CA ASP A 188 6.96 -10.34 9.63
C ASP A 188 7.60 -10.92 10.90
N ILE A 189 6.74 -11.40 11.79
CA ILE A 189 7.14 -11.99 13.07
C ILE A 189 7.99 -13.25 12.87
N LYS A 190 7.83 -13.96 11.73
CA LYS A 190 8.67 -15.11 11.39
C LYS A 190 10.16 -14.73 11.26
N ASN A 191 10.46 -13.47 10.94
CA ASN A 191 11.81 -12.95 10.68
C ASN A 191 12.35 -12.00 11.77
N LEU A 192 11.67 -11.84 12.91
CA LEU A 192 12.07 -10.88 13.96
C LEU A 192 13.46 -11.11 14.56
N LYS A 193 13.94 -12.35 14.62
CA LYS A 193 15.25 -12.67 15.21
C LYS A 193 16.45 -12.06 14.49
N HIS A 194 16.36 -11.80 13.20
CA HIS A 194 17.43 -11.16 12.43
C HIS A 194 17.77 -9.73 12.91
N LYS A 195 16.84 -9.06 13.63
CA LYS A 195 17.04 -7.69 14.10
C LYS A 195 17.57 -7.57 15.53
N LEU A 196 17.46 -8.62 16.33
CA LEU A 196 17.78 -8.58 17.76
C LEU A 196 19.18 -9.07 18.14
N ARG A 197 19.90 -9.73 17.22
CA ARG A 197 21.23 -10.30 17.51
C ARG A 197 22.26 -9.89 16.48
N ASN A 198 23.45 -9.45 16.95
CA ASN A 198 24.65 -9.28 16.15
C ASN A 198 25.09 -10.60 15.51
N ASP A 199 25.78 -10.52 14.37
CA ASP A 199 26.08 -11.54 13.37
C ASP A 199 26.70 -12.89 13.82
N ASP A 200 26.93 -13.15 15.08
CA ASP A 200 27.74 -14.31 15.53
C ASP A 200 26.96 -15.57 15.95
N GLU A 201 25.61 -15.57 15.94
CA GLU A 201 24.83 -16.76 16.30
C GLU A 201 23.86 -17.20 15.19
N HIS A 202 24.37 -17.96 14.25
CA HIS A 202 23.67 -18.50 13.05
C HIS A 202 22.62 -19.60 13.32
N LYS A 203 22.11 -19.80 14.51
CA LYS A 203 21.23 -20.97 14.76
C LYS A 203 20.04 -20.64 15.64
N TYR A 204 18.93 -20.10 15.08
CA TYR A 204 17.61 -20.43 15.64
C TYR A 204 16.48 -19.90 14.72
N ASN A 205 15.60 -20.80 14.29
CA ASN A 205 14.34 -20.47 13.63
C ASN A 205 13.46 -19.61 14.55
N SER A 206 12.71 -18.67 13.99
CA SER A 206 11.71 -17.90 14.74
C SER A 206 10.80 -18.83 15.55
N PRO A 207 10.47 -18.52 16.81
CA PRO A 207 9.49 -19.30 17.56
C PRO A 207 8.11 -19.31 16.92
N TRP A 208 7.84 -18.40 15.99
CA TRP A 208 6.54 -18.29 15.29
C TRP A 208 6.47 -19.07 13.96
N ASN A 209 7.36 -20.03 13.74
CA ASN A 209 7.36 -20.87 12.53
C ASN A 209 6.15 -21.84 12.43
N ILE A 210 5.32 -21.93 13.46
CA ILE A 210 4.05 -22.67 13.50
C ILE A 210 2.90 -21.93 12.82
N ALA A 211 3.09 -20.63 12.54
CA ALA A 211 2.03 -19.80 11.97
C ALA A 211 1.64 -20.26 10.57
N ALA A 212 0.35 -20.47 10.38
CA ALA A 212 -0.24 -20.68 9.07
C ALA A 212 -0.09 -19.42 8.20
N ASP A 213 -0.06 -19.61 6.89
CA ASP A 213 0.00 -18.51 5.94
C ASP A 213 -1.35 -17.77 5.88
N PHE A 214 -1.28 -16.44 5.92
CA PHE A 214 -2.43 -15.57 5.80
C PHE A 214 -2.53 -14.99 4.38
N ASN A 215 -3.14 -15.75 3.48
CA ASN A 215 -3.27 -15.42 2.06
C ASN A 215 -4.59 -14.67 1.75
N ILE A 216 -5.29 -14.17 2.78
CA ILE A 216 -6.54 -13.44 2.61
C ILE A 216 -6.24 -12.01 2.18
N ASP A 217 -6.80 -11.61 1.04
CA ASP A 217 -6.66 -10.23 0.56
C ASP A 217 -7.44 -9.26 1.44
N MET A 218 -6.77 -8.20 1.87
CA MET A 218 -7.35 -7.13 2.68
C MET A 218 -7.59 -5.85 1.88
N SER A 219 -7.21 -5.78 0.61
CA SER A 219 -7.55 -4.67 -0.27
C SER A 219 -9.05 -4.67 -0.61
N PHE A 220 -9.56 -3.54 -1.05
CA PHE A 220 -10.94 -3.42 -1.51
C PHE A 220 -11.01 -3.65 -3.02
N SER A 221 -11.91 -4.52 -3.46
CA SER A 221 -12.24 -4.62 -4.89
C SER A 221 -13.06 -3.41 -5.36
N GLN A 222 -13.14 -3.18 -6.67
CA GLN A 222 -14.05 -2.18 -7.21
C GLN A 222 -15.49 -2.40 -6.74
N LYS A 223 -15.95 -3.65 -6.68
CA LYS A 223 -17.29 -4.01 -6.20
C LYS A 223 -17.50 -3.61 -4.73
N ASP A 224 -16.48 -3.77 -3.88
CA ASP A 224 -16.54 -3.37 -2.48
C ASP A 224 -16.68 -1.85 -2.35
N ILE A 225 -15.93 -1.09 -3.18
CA ILE A 225 -16.01 0.36 -3.24
C ILE A 225 -17.39 0.81 -3.76
N CYS A 226 -17.92 0.15 -4.80
CA CYS A 226 -19.31 0.37 -5.28
C CYS A 226 -20.32 0.26 -4.14
N GLY A 227 -20.25 -0.81 -3.33
CA GLY A 227 -21.17 -1.00 -2.21
C GLY A 227 -21.08 0.14 -1.17
N MET A 228 -19.87 0.57 -0.83
CA MET A 228 -19.67 1.69 0.09
C MET A 228 -20.21 3.02 -0.47
N LEU A 229 -20.01 3.28 -1.78
CA LEU A 229 -20.51 4.47 -2.45
C LEU A 229 -22.03 4.43 -2.64
N SER A 230 -22.63 3.23 -2.80
CA SER A 230 -24.09 3.08 -2.84
C SER A 230 -24.72 3.51 -1.52
N ASP A 231 -24.17 3.09 -0.36
CA ASP A 231 -24.63 3.55 0.94
C ASP A 231 -24.54 5.09 1.07
N TYR A 232 -23.47 5.68 0.52
CA TYR A 232 -23.29 7.14 0.52
C TYR A 232 -24.33 7.83 -0.38
N GLU A 233 -24.56 7.29 -1.58
CA GLU A 233 -25.50 7.86 -2.55
C GLU A 233 -26.94 7.80 -2.04
N ASP A 234 -27.32 6.71 -1.33
CA ASP A 234 -28.63 6.58 -0.68
C ASP A 234 -28.88 7.68 0.36
N ASP A 235 -27.85 8.09 1.08
CA ASP A 235 -27.95 9.15 2.10
C ASP A 235 -27.85 10.58 1.51
N HIS A 236 -27.13 10.79 0.41
CA HIS A 236 -26.75 12.12 -0.08
C HIS A 236 -27.35 12.53 -1.43
N HIS A 237 -27.84 11.58 -2.24
CA HIS A 237 -28.48 11.79 -3.55
C HIS A 237 -27.66 12.71 -4.47
N THR A 238 -26.37 12.41 -4.66
CA THR A 238 -25.46 13.23 -5.46
C THR A 238 -25.69 13.10 -6.95
N GLY A 239 -26.28 11.98 -7.40
CA GLY A 239 -26.43 11.64 -8.81
C GLY A 239 -25.13 11.15 -9.46
N MET A 240 -24.15 10.65 -8.66
CA MET A 240 -22.89 10.14 -9.19
C MET A 240 -23.08 8.86 -10.01
N ASP A 241 -22.25 8.66 -11.01
CA ASP A 241 -22.05 7.35 -11.63
C ASP A 241 -21.16 6.50 -10.70
N ILE A 242 -21.81 5.67 -9.86
CA ILE A 242 -21.12 4.88 -8.83
C ILE A 242 -20.11 3.91 -9.44
N GLU A 243 -20.46 3.27 -10.56
CA GLU A 243 -19.58 2.30 -11.20
C GLU A 243 -18.33 2.96 -11.77
N HIS A 244 -18.50 4.09 -12.42
CA HIS A 244 -17.40 4.88 -12.97
C HIS A 244 -16.50 5.45 -11.86
N ILE A 245 -17.07 6.08 -10.84
CA ILE A 245 -16.28 6.68 -9.73
C ILE A 245 -15.55 5.61 -8.92
N SER A 246 -16.20 4.48 -8.63
CA SER A 246 -15.53 3.36 -7.93
C SER A 246 -14.41 2.76 -8.77
N GLY A 247 -14.58 2.67 -10.09
CA GLY A 247 -13.55 2.25 -11.03
C GLY A 247 -12.33 3.18 -11.02
N LEU A 248 -12.55 4.51 -11.02
CA LEU A 248 -11.48 5.51 -10.90
C LEU A 248 -10.74 5.36 -9.56
N ILE A 249 -11.47 5.31 -8.44
CA ILE A 249 -10.86 5.14 -7.11
C ILE A 249 -10.04 3.85 -7.06
N TYR A 250 -10.57 2.73 -7.54
CA TYR A 250 -9.86 1.46 -7.57
C TYR A 250 -8.61 1.51 -8.44
N SER A 251 -8.69 2.09 -9.63
CA SER A 251 -7.55 2.17 -10.57
C SER A 251 -6.36 2.97 -10.01
N TYR A 252 -6.62 3.98 -9.18
CA TYR A 252 -5.57 4.79 -8.56
C TYR A 252 -5.06 4.21 -7.26
N THR A 253 -5.90 3.53 -6.48
CA THR A 253 -5.56 3.05 -5.14
C THR A 253 -5.23 1.56 -5.08
N SER A 254 -5.54 0.79 -6.11
CA SER A 254 -5.55 -0.69 -6.09
C SER A 254 -6.28 -1.23 -4.85
N GLY A 255 -7.32 -0.52 -4.41
CA GLY A 255 -8.12 -0.89 -3.24
C GLY A 255 -7.43 -0.70 -1.88
N TYR A 256 -6.35 0.07 -1.78
CA TYR A 256 -5.69 0.37 -0.51
C TYR A 256 -6.66 1.08 0.45
N PRO A 257 -7.05 0.47 1.58
CA PRO A 257 -8.20 0.93 2.38
C PRO A 257 -8.16 2.40 2.79
N TYR A 258 -7.02 2.87 3.29
CA TYR A 258 -6.84 4.26 3.67
C TYR A 258 -6.99 5.22 2.49
N LEU A 259 -6.37 4.90 1.35
CA LEU A 259 -6.42 5.77 0.17
C LEU A 259 -7.85 5.88 -0.38
N VAL A 260 -8.59 4.76 -0.42
CA VAL A 260 -10.00 4.74 -0.81
C VAL A 260 -10.82 5.66 0.09
N SER A 261 -10.74 5.46 1.42
CA SER A 261 -11.49 6.27 2.38
C SER A 261 -11.06 7.74 2.36
N ARG A 262 -9.76 8.02 2.17
CA ARG A 262 -9.24 9.40 2.16
C ARG A 262 -9.67 10.18 0.94
N ILE A 263 -9.69 9.57 -0.24
CA ILE A 263 -10.19 10.19 -1.46
C ILE A 263 -11.67 10.55 -1.29
N CYS A 264 -12.49 9.59 -0.84
CA CYS A 264 -13.90 9.83 -0.57
C CYS A 264 -14.11 10.95 0.47
N GLN A 265 -13.31 10.95 1.56
CA GLN A 265 -13.36 11.99 2.57
C GLN A 265 -13.00 13.37 2.01
N ILE A 266 -11.98 13.46 1.16
CA ILE A 266 -11.62 14.75 0.54
C ILE A 266 -12.75 15.24 -0.37
N MET A 267 -13.37 14.34 -1.13
CA MET A 267 -14.50 14.67 -1.99
C MET A 267 -15.71 15.15 -1.18
N ASP A 268 -16.02 14.49 -0.07
CA ASP A 268 -17.18 14.84 0.78
C ASP A 268 -16.96 16.09 1.66
N GLU A 269 -15.77 16.23 2.26
CA GLU A 269 -15.52 17.23 3.30
C GLU A 269 -14.76 18.48 2.81
N LYS A 270 -13.82 18.34 1.85
CA LYS A 270 -12.95 19.45 1.42
C LYS A 270 -13.36 20.11 0.11
N LEU A 271 -13.93 19.35 -0.83
CA LEU A 271 -14.33 19.91 -2.11
C LEU A 271 -15.60 20.76 -2.08
N PRO A 272 -16.57 20.59 -1.15
CA PRO A 272 -17.74 21.48 -1.09
C PRO A 272 -17.40 22.96 -0.97
N GLU A 273 -16.23 23.32 -0.42
CA GLU A 273 -15.76 24.70 -0.38
C GLU A 273 -15.46 25.30 -1.77
N LYS A 274 -15.21 24.45 -2.78
CA LYS A 274 -14.79 24.85 -4.13
C LYS A 274 -15.83 24.62 -5.21
N TYR A 275 -16.84 23.80 -4.95
CA TYR A 275 -17.86 23.41 -5.90
C TYR A 275 -19.24 23.84 -5.41
N THR A 276 -20.11 24.28 -6.32
CA THR A 276 -21.45 24.74 -6.00
C THR A 276 -22.47 23.62 -5.85
N SER A 277 -22.19 22.45 -6.42
CA SER A 277 -23.06 21.28 -6.45
C SER A 277 -22.33 20.02 -6.00
N LYS A 278 -23.01 19.19 -5.18
CA LYS A 278 -22.47 17.86 -4.82
C LYS A 278 -22.30 16.96 -6.05
N HIS A 279 -23.13 17.10 -7.06
CA HIS A 279 -23.00 16.36 -8.31
C HIS A 279 -21.66 16.66 -9.01
N ASP A 280 -21.23 17.92 -9.06
CA ASP A 280 -19.97 18.30 -9.71
C ASP A 280 -18.74 17.74 -8.98
N ILE A 281 -18.87 17.51 -7.65
CA ILE A 281 -17.81 16.92 -6.84
C ILE A 281 -17.60 15.45 -7.21
N TRP A 282 -18.69 14.68 -7.38
CA TRP A 282 -18.62 13.24 -7.63
C TRP A 282 -18.54 12.93 -9.14
N THR A 283 -17.63 13.64 -9.80
CA THR A 283 -17.27 13.49 -11.22
C THR A 283 -15.76 13.24 -11.36
N VAL A 284 -15.31 12.96 -12.60
CA VAL A 284 -13.87 12.86 -12.92
C VAL A 284 -13.09 14.11 -12.48
N TYR A 285 -13.70 15.31 -12.64
CA TYR A 285 -13.04 16.58 -12.26
C TYR A 285 -12.88 16.73 -10.75
N GLY A 286 -13.91 16.37 -9.99
CA GLY A 286 -13.84 16.36 -8.53
C GLY A 286 -12.87 15.31 -8.02
N PHE A 287 -12.88 14.09 -8.58
CA PHE A 287 -11.92 13.04 -8.29
C PHE A 287 -10.48 13.50 -8.52
N ASN A 288 -10.17 14.09 -9.68
CA ASN A 288 -8.83 14.62 -9.97
C ASN A 288 -8.42 15.74 -9.01
N SER A 289 -9.38 16.56 -8.57
CA SER A 289 -9.13 17.57 -7.54
C SER A 289 -8.82 16.95 -6.18
N ALA A 290 -9.49 15.86 -5.81
CA ALA A 290 -9.21 15.10 -4.60
C ALA A 290 -7.82 14.46 -4.62
N ILE A 291 -7.41 13.87 -5.75
CA ILE A 291 -6.06 13.31 -5.92
C ILE A 291 -4.98 14.38 -5.73
N ARG A 292 -5.17 15.58 -6.31
CA ARG A 292 -4.21 16.70 -6.12
C ARG A 292 -4.08 17.12 -4.67
N ILE A 293 -5.20 17.20 -3.94
CA ILE A 293 -5.19 17.52 -2.51
C ILE A 293 -4.45 16.41 -1.74
N LEU A 294 -4.78 15.13 -1.99
CA LEU A 294 -4.16 13.99 -1.32
C LEU A 294 -2.64 13.97 -1.49
N LEU A 295 -2.14 14.22 -2.71
CA LEU A 295 -0.71 14.21 -3.02
C LEU A 295 0.05 15.43 -2.49
N SER A 296 -0.65 16.53 -2.23
CA SER A 296 -0.05 17.78 -1.72
C SER A 296 -0.19 17.94 -0.21
N GLU A 297 -1.10 17.22 0.43
CA GLU A 297 -1.31 17.36 1.87
C GLU A 297 -0.27 16.59 2.69
N LYS A 298 -0.02 17.09 3.89
CA LYS A 298 0.73 16.38 4.90
C LYS A 298 -0.18 15.30 5.51
N ASN A 299 0.19 14.02 5.37
CA ASN A 299 -0.56 12.92 5.94
C ASN A 299 0.36 11.84 6.52
N THR A 300 -0.15 11.14 7.53
CA THR A 300 0.63 10.16 8.31
C THR A 300 1.08 8.94 7.50
N LEU A 301 0.38 8.60 6.40
CA LEU A 301 0.79 7.51 5.53
C LEU A 301 2.09 7.88 4.80
N PHE A 302 2.11 9.02 4.11
CA PHE A 302 3.29 9.47 3.37
C PHE A 302 4.46 9.85 4.28
N GLU A 303 4.19 10.41 5.48
CA GLU A 303 5.22 10.62 6.50
C GLU A 303 5.89 9.31 6.89
N SER A 304 5.10 8.29 7.23
CA SER A 304 5.63 6.97 7.58
C SER A 304 6.40 6.32 6.44
N LEU A 305 5.92 6.43 5.19
CA LEU A 305 6.63 5.90 4.02
C LEU A 305 7.94 6.64 3.77
N SER A 306 7.96 7.99 3.91
CA SER A 306 9.16 8.81 3.78
C SER A 306 10.24 8.44 4.83
N GLU A 307 9.83 8.22 6.09
CA GLU A 307 10.74 7.76 7.15
C GLU A 307 11.40 6.42 6.78
N LYS A 308 10.65 5.50 6.14
CA LYS A 308 11.20 4.20 5.73
C LYS A 308 12.20 4.35 4.58
N LEU A 309 11.95 5.23 3.61
CA LEU A 309 12.92 5.52 2.55
C LEU A 309 14.23 6.10 3.09
N ASN A 310 14.15 6.92 4.14
CA ASN A 310 15.34 7.46 4.80
C ASN A 310 16.08 6.41 5.65
N SER A 311 15.32 5.48 6.26
CA SER A 311 15.89 4.44 7.13
C SER A 311 16.52 3.27 6.36
N TYR A 312 16.10 3.06 5.10
CA TYR A 312 16.54 1.95 4.24
C TYR A 312 17.01 2.48 2.88
N PRO A 313 18.28 2.91 2.74
CA PRO A 313 18.80 3.44 1.48
C PRO A 313 18.68 2.47 0.30
N SER A 314 18.93 1.17 0.50
CA SER A 314 18.78 0.13 -0.52
C SER A 314 17.35 0.04 -1.08
N LEU A 315 16.34 0.21 -0.23
CA LEU A 315 14.94 0.30 -0.63
C LEU A 315 14.73 1.50 -1.56
N SER A 316 15.25 2.69 -1.19
CA SER A 316 15.12 3.89 -2.00
C SER A 316 15.75 3.72 -3.39
N ASP A 317 16.94 3.10 -3.46
CA ASP A 317 17.65 2.89 -4.72
C ASP A 317 16.97 1.84 -5.61
N MET A 318 16.41 0.78 -5.02
CA MET A 318 15.58 -0.18 -5.75
C MET A 318 14.33 0.49 -6.32
N LEU A 319 13.63 1.30 -5.55
CA LEU A 319 12.43 2.02 -6.02
C LEU A 319 12.77 3.04 -7.13
N LYS A 320 13.89 3.75 -7.03
CA LYS A 320 14.38 4.61 -8.13
C LYS A 320 14.65 3.80 -9.40
N THR A 321 15.29 2.64 -9.25
CA THR A 321 15.52 1.73 -10.38
C THR A 321 14.21 1.30 -11.01
N LEU A 322 13.25 0.86 -10.20
CA LEU A 322 11.93 0.42 -10.69
C LEU A 322 11.19 1.55 -11.42
N LEU A 323 11.25 2.78 -10.90
CA LEU A 323 10.53 3.93 -11.45
C LEU A 323 11.18 4.50 -12.71
N PHE A 324 12.52 4.63 -12.74
CA PHE A 324 13.20 5.38 -13.79
C PHE A 324 13.82 4.51 -14.87
N THR A 325 14.22 3.25 -14.57
CA THR A 325 14.94 2.44 -15.55
C THR A 325 14.03 1.63 -16.49
N GLY A 326 12.77 1.46 -16.15
CA GLY A 326 11.88 0.63 -16.94
C GLY A 326 12.25 -0.87 -16.95
N LYS A 327 13.31 -1.29 -16.24
CA LYS A 327 13.72 -2.70 -16.17
C LYS A 327 12.76 -3.49 -15.32
N SER A 328 12.37 -4.66 -15.80
CA SER A 328 11.60 -5.60 -14.98
C SER A 328 12.48 -6.16 -13.88
N ILE A 329 12.06 -5.96 -12.64
CA ILE A 329 12.66 -6.61 -11.48
C ILE A 329 11.78 -7.82 -11.16
N TYR A 330 12.37 -9.03 -11.14
CA TYR A 330 11.64 -10.23 -10.75
C TYR A 330 11.35 -10.19 -9.24
N TYR A 331 10.12 -10.53 -8.88
CA TYR A 331 9.74 -10.61 -7.48
C TYR A 331 10.46 -11.79 -6.81
N ASN A 332 11.21 -11.49 -5.76
CA ASN A 332 11.87 -12.47 -4.91
C ASN A 332 11.73 -12.06 -3.45
N TYR A 333 10.88 -12.77 -2.71
CA TYR A 333 10.61 -12.48 -1.30
C TYR A 333 11.87 -12.53 -0.40
N TYR A 334 12.90 -13.30 -0.79
CA TYR A 334 14.14 -13.45 -0.02
C TYR A 334 15.15 -12.31 -0.27
N GLU A 335 14.90 -11.45 -1.23
CA GLU A 335 15.69 -10.24 -1.44
C GLU A 335 15.22 -9.17 -0.44
N GLU A 336 16.16 -8.63 0.35
CA GLU A 336 15.86 -7.78 1.50
C GLU A 336 15.07 -6.52 1.14
N SER A 337 15.47 -5.80 0.09
CA SER A 337 14.80 -4.56 -0.33
C SER A 337 13.39 -4.84 -0.85
N ILE A 338 13.17 -5.96 -1.55
CA ILE A 338 11.85 -6.39 -2.03
C ILE A 338 10.95 -6.75 -0.85
N ASN A 339 11.50 -7.51 0.11
CA ASN A 339 10.76 -7.88 1.32
C ASN A 339 10.33 -6.63 2.10
N ILE A 340 11.25 -5.72 2.37
CA ILE A 340 10.99 -4.45 3.06
C ILE A 340 9.96 -3.62 2.29
N ALA A 341 10.11 -3.49 0.98
CA ALA A 341 9.18 -2.75 0.13
C ALA A 341 7.77 -3.33 0.15
N THR A 342 7.65 -4.66 0.10
CA THR A 342 6.37 -5.39 0.17
C THR A 342 5.72 -5.23 1.54
N MET A 343 6.50 -5.38 2.61
CA MET A 343 6.04 -5.25 3.99
C MET A 343 5.47 -3.86 4.29
N PHE A 344 6.10 -2.79 3.79
CA PHE A 344 5.60 -1.43 3.95
C PHE A 344 4.56 -1.03 2.89
N GLY A 345 4.27 -1.91 1.94
CA GLY A 345 3.24 -1.71 0.93
C GLY A 345 3.63 -0.82 -0.24
N PHE A 346 4.93 -0.55 -0.46
CA PHE A 346 5.41 0.20 -1.63
C PHE A 346 5.19 -0.57 -2.93
N VAL A 347 5.43 -1.87 -2.88
CA VAL A 347 5.41 -2.75 -4.05
C VAL A 347 4.56 -3.99 -3.80
N ARG A 348 4.19 -4.65 -4.88
CA ARG A 348 3.51 -5.95 -4.87
C ARG A 348 4.05 -6.86 -5.96
N ASP A 349 3.83 -8.15 -5.79
CA ASP A 349 4.01 -9.13 -6.85
C ASP A 349 2.89 -8.99 -7.90
N ASN A 350 3.26 -8.90 -9.15
CA ASN A 350 2.36 -8.98 -10.28
C ASN A 350 2.84 -10.10 -11.22
N ASN A 351 2.39 -11.33 -10.97
CA ASN A 351 2.76 -12.52 -11.73
C ASN A 351 4.29 -12.73 -11.84
N GLY A 352 5.01 -12.62 -10.73
CA GLY A 352 6.45 -12.80 -10.66
C GLY A 352 7.29 -11.56 -10.99
N VAL A 353 6.63 -10.43 -11.26
CA VAL A 353 7.30 -9.15 -11.52
C VAL A 353 6.94 -8.13 -10.45
N LEU A 354 7.95 -7.42 -9.97
CA LEU A 354 7.81 -6.37 -8.98
C LEU A 354 7.18 -5.13 -9.61
N VAL A 355 6.10 -4.62 -9.02
CA VAL A 355 5.45 -3.37 -9.45
C VAL A 355 5.15 -2.48 -8.24
N ILE A 356 5.06 -1.16 -8.43
CA ILE A 356 4.56 -0.26 -7.39
C ILE A 356 3.11 -0.63 -7.07
N SER A 357 2.75 -0.62 -5.81
CA SER A 357 1.46 -1.15 -5.33
C SER A 357 0.25 -0.44 -5.91
N ASN A 358 0.34 0.87 -6.17
CA ASN A 358 -0.75 1.66 -6.72
C ASN A 358 -0.25 2.98 -7.34
N ARG A 359 -1.09 3.61 -8.17
CA ARG A 359 -0.75 4.86 -8.88
C ARG A 359 -0.51 6.05 -7.95
N ILE A 360 -1.17 6.09 -6.78
CA ILE A 360 -0.94 7.16 -5.80
C ILE A 360 0.49 7.11 -5.26
N PHE A 361 0.97 5.92 -4.87
CA PHE A 361 2.35 5.77 -4.40
C PHE A 361 3.36 6.04 -5.50
N GLU A 362 3.08 5.60 -6.71
CA GLU A 362 3.93 5.84 -7.86
C GLU A 362 4.08 7.35 -8.11
N THR A 363 2.97 8.08 -8.23
CA THR A 363 2.98 9.54 -8.43
C THR A 363 3.65 10.27 -7.25
N TRP A 364 3.40 9.82 -6.03
CA TRP A 364 4.04 10.40 -4.84
C TRP A 364 5.57 10.19 -4.85
N LEU A 365 6.04 8.99 -5.19
CA LEU A 365 7.48 8.68 -5.30
C LEU A 365 8.15 9.50 -6.41
N TYR A 366 7.51 9.63 -7.60
CA TYR A 366 8.02 10.53 -8.64
C TYR A 366 8.14 11.97 -8.14
N ASN A 367 7.10 12.47 -7.48
CA ASN A 367 7.12 13.81 -6.91
C ASN A 367 8.23 13.98 -5.88
N LEU A 368 8.45 12.98 -5.04
CA LEU A 368 9.52 12.99 -4.04
C LEU A 368 10.90 13.04 -4.70
N TYR A 369 11.20 12.08 -5.58
CA TYR A 369 12.54 11.97 -6.19
C TYR A 369 12.87 13.11 -7.16
N LEU A 370 11.89 13.56 -7.96
CA LEU A 370 12.09 14.65 -8.89
C LEU A 370 12.09 16.04 -8.22
N SER A 371 11.74 16.16 -6.93
CA SER A 371 11.77 17.44 -6.19
C SER A 371 13.08 17.74 -5.50
N THR A 372 14.07 16.85 -5.60
CA THR A 372 15.38 17.08 -4.98
C THR A 372 16.06 18.30 -5.57
N ALA A 373 16.84 19.02 -4.76
CA ALA A 373 17.55 20.22 -5.21
C ALA A 373 18.49 19.91 -6.39
N GLU A 374 19.11 18.72 -6.40
CA GLU A 374 19.96 18.25 -7.49
C GLU A 374 19.19 18.19 -8.81
N MET A 375 18.00 17.59 -8.81
CA MET A 375 17.17 17.46 -10.02
C MET A 375 16.65 18.81 -10.51
N GLN A 376 16.29 19.72 -9.60
CA GLN A 376 15.82 21.06 -9.95
C GLN A 376 16.92 22.00 -10.49
N GLN A 377 18.19 21.68 -10.24
CA GLN A 377 19.32 22.44 -10.78
C GLN A 377 19.71 22.01 -12.21
N THR A 378 19.15 20.93 -12.72
CA THR A 378 19.45 20.46 -14.09
C THR A 378 18.99 21.47 -15.15
N ASP A 379 19.75 21.58 -16.24
CA ASP A 379 19.42 22.53 -17.31
C ASP A 379 18.10 22.18 -18.01
N ILE A 380 17.77 20.90 -18.11
CA ILE A 380 16.49 20.42 -18.68
C ILE A 380 15.29 20.90 -17.85
N TYR A 381 15.40 20.89 -16.51
CA TYR A 381 14.35 21.40 -15.63
C TYR A 381 14.20 22.92 -15.76
N LYS A 382 15.32 23.66 -15.82
CA LYS A 382 15.30 25.11 -16.03
C LYS A 382 14.73 25.51 -17.38
N ALA A 383 15.00 24.73 -18.44
CA ALA A 383 14.42 24.92 -19.77
C ALA A 383 12.88 24.81 -19.72
N SER A 384 12.37 23.77 -19.09
CA SER A 384 10.93 23.57 -18.92
C SER A 384 10.25 24.72 -18.17
N LEU A 385 10.88 25.28 -17.12
CA LEU A 385 10.33 26.42 -16.39
C LEU A 385 10.12 27.65 -17.26
N ARG A 386 10.98 27.87 -18.24
CA ARG A 386 10.88 29.00 -19.18
C ARG A 386 9.68 28.84 -20.13
N ASP A 387 9.39 27.62 -20.53
CA ASP A 387 8.43 27.32 -21.59
C ASP A 387 7.03 26.95 -21.09
N LYS A 388 6.86 26.66 -19.82
CA LYS A 388 5.64 26.03 -19.25
C LYS A 388 4.31 26.70 -19.61
N SER A 389 4.30 28.02 -19.83
CA SER A 389 3.06 28.77 -20.12
C SER A 389 2.54 28.58 -21.55
N GLN A 390 3.31 27.98 -22.45
CA GLN A 390 2.97 27.82 -23.86
C GLN A 390 2.21 26.52 -24.18
N PHE A 391 2.17 25.58 -23.23
CA PHE A 391 1.77 24.21 -23.49
C PHE A 391 0.33 23.86 -23.16
N ILE A 392 -0.45 24.84 -22.69
CA ILE A 392 -1.87 24.63 -22.41
C ILE A 392 -2.67 25.45 -23.42
N VAL A 393 -3.40 24.74 -24.27
CA VAL A 393 -4.25 25.34 -25.30
C VAL A 393 -5.70 24.89 -25.05
N ASN A 394 -6.62 25.83 -24.82
CA ASN A 394 -8.04 25.56 -24.57
C ASN A 394 -8.30 24.52 -23.46
N GLY A 395 -7.47 24.51 -22.41
CA GLY A 395 -7.59 23.56 -21.30
C GLY A 395 -7.02 22.17 -21.55
N HIS A 396 -6.34 21.95 -22.67
CA HIS A 396 -5.67 20.69 -23.03
C HIS A 396 -4.15 20.91 -23.11
N LEU A 397 -3.37 19.84 -22.86
CA LEU A 397 -1.93 19.87 -23.13
C LEU A 397 -1.69 19.78 -24.65
N ASP A 398 -0.91 20.69 -25.19
CA ASP A 398 -0.33 20.56 -26.50
C ASP A 398 0.92 19.68 -26.45
N MET A 399 0.70 18.35 -26.37
CA MET A 399 1.78 17.39 -26.24
C MET A 399 2.72 17.41 -27.44
N LYS A 400 2.24 17.71 -28.65
CA LYS A 400 3.10 17.86 -29.83
C LYS A 400 4.08 19.01 -29.62
N HIS A 401 3.61 20.16 -29.18
CA HIS A 401 4.48 21.32 -28.92
C HIS A 401 5.44 21.07 -27.75
N ILE A 402 5.02 20.32 -26.71
CA ILE A 402 5.91 19.87 -25.62
C ILE A 402 7.05 19.04 -26.18
N LEU A 403 6.76 18.08 -27.05
CA LEU A 403 7.78 17.23 -27.69
C LEU A 403 8.71 18.05 -28.60
N GLU A 404 8.18 18.97 -29.41
CA GLU A 404 8.99 19.86 -30.26
C GLU A 404 9.99 20.66 -29.43
N LYS A 405 9.57 21.24 -28.33
CA LYS A 405 10.45 22.00 -27.43
C LYS A 405 11.44 21.11 -26.68
N PHE A 406 11.00 19.91 -26.26
CA PHE A 406 11.90 18.95 -25.65
C PHE A 406 13.04 18.55 -26.58
N VAL A 407 12.75 18.26 -27.86
CA VAL A 407 13.77 17.94 -28.87
C VAL A 407 14.83 19.05 -28.97
N ILE A 408 14.38 20.31 -29.06
CA ILE A 408 15.28 21.46 -29.13
C ILE A 408 16.19 21.53 -27.89
N HIS A 409 15.57 21.50 -26.69
CA HIS A 409 16.34 21.61 -25.45
C HIS A 409 17.26 20.43 -25.20
N PHE A 410 16.83 19.23 -25.56
CA PHE A 410 17.64 18.02 -25.41
C PHE A 410 18.89 18.12 -26.31
N HIS A 411 18.72 18.56 -27.55
CA HIS A 411 19.83 18.75 -28.47
C HIS A 411 20.78 19.87 -28.00
N ASP A 412 20.25 20.99 -27.52
CA ASP A 412 21.07 22.11 -27.01
C ASP A 412 21.92 21.75 -25.80
N ILE A 413 21.38 20.88 -24.90
CA ILE A 413 22.03 20.50 -23.64
C ILE A 413 23.00 19.33 -23.83
N PHE A 414 22.62 18.33 -24.58
CA PHE A 414 23.37 17.07 -24.70
C PHE A 414 24.10 16.92 -26.01
N GLY A 415 23.65 17.58 -27.10
CA GLY A 415 24.25 17.52 -28.42
C GLY A 415 24.39 16.11 -28.96
N ASP A 416 25.45 15.87 -29.71
CA ASP A 416 25.75 14.54 -30.26
C ASP A 416 26.64 13.69 -29.34
N LYS A 417 26.59 13.90 -28.03
CA LYS A 417 27.39 13.13 -27.07
C LYS A 417 26.89 11.68 -27.01
N ASN A 418 27.70 10.81 -27.62
CA ASN A 418 27.36 9.39 -27.86
C ASN A 418 27.75 8.44 -26.72
N ASP A 419 28.17 8.92 -25.56
CA ASP A 419 28.73 8.06 -24.52
C ASP A 419 27.64 7.46 -23.62
N LYS A 420 27.28 6.20 -23.91
CA LYS A 420 26.52 5.31 -22.99
C LYS A 420 25.18 5.82 -22.49
N PHE A 421 24.47 6.60 -23.32
CA PHE A 421 23.10 7.02 -23.00
C PHE A 421 22.19 5.78 -22.89
N LEU A 422 21.44 5.70 -21.80
CA LEU A 422 20.50 4.64 -21.54
C LEU A 422 19.05 5.17 -21.68
N GLU A 423 18.12 4.30 -22.05
CA GLU A 423 16.69 4.63 -22.17
C GLU A 423 16.14 5.24 -20.87
N ASP A 424 16.63 4.77 -19.73
CA ASP A 424 16.29 5.26 -18.38
C ASP A 424 16.66 6.75 -18.20
N GLU A 425 17.78 7.20 -18.75
CA GLU A 425 18.18 8.62 -18.69
C GLU A 425 17.25 9.48 -19.53
N GLY A 426 16.85 9.01 -20.70
CA GLY A 426 15.89 9.66 -21.56
C GLY A 426 14.54 9.84 -20.86
N ARG A 427 14.04 8.77 -20.25
CA ARG A 427 12.79 8.80 -19.46
C ARG A 427 12.90 9.82 -18.32
N ARG A 428 13.98 9.80 -17.55
CA ARG A 428 14.22 10.72 -16.44
C ARG A 428 14.25 12.17 -16.92
N TYR A 429 14.96 12.48 -18.01
CA TYR A 429 15.04 13.83 -18.56
C TYR A 429 13.69 14.32 -19.08
N PHE A 430 12.93 13.47 -19.74
CA PHE A 430 11.60 13.83 -20.21
C PHE A 430 10.62 14.09 -19.07
N LEU A 431 10.63 13.26 -18.02
CA LEU A 431 9.84 13.48 -16.82
C LEU A 431 10.23 14.77 -16.07
N LEU A 432 11.54 15.07 -16.00
CA LEU A 432 12.03 16.33 -15.43
C LEU A 432 11.55 17.54 -16.25
N TYR A 433 11.51 17.41 -17.57
CA TYR A 433 11.00 18.45 -18.45
C TYR A 433 9.49 18.63 -18.31
N LEU A 434 8.73 17.56 -18.29
CA LEU A 434 7.28 17.61 -18.12
C LEU A 434 6.85 18.19 -16.78
N ARG A 435 7.58 17.92 -15.72
CA ARG A 435 7.15 18.22 -14.36
C ARG A 435 6.74 19.68 -14.11
N PRO A 436 7.52 20.73 -14.44
CA PRO A 436 7.09 22.10 -14.24
C PRO A 436 5.88 22.50 -15.09
N ILE A 437 5.71 21.86 -16.26
CA ILE A 437 4.59 22.11 -17.18
C ILE A 437 3.29 21.64 -16.54
N ILE A 438 3.31 20.43 -15.98
CA ILE A 438 2.15 19.74 -15.43
C ILE A 438 1.97 19.96 -13.92
N ASN A 439 2.90 20.69 -13.26
CA ASN A 439 2.93 20.83 -11.81
C ASN A 439 1.65 21.47 -11.26
N GLY A 440 0.98 20.76 -10.36
CA GLY A 440 -0.22 21.21 -9.65
C GLY A 440 -1.56 20.94 -10.36
N THR A 441 -1.57 20.47 -11.61
CA THR A 441 -2.82 20.22 -12.38
C THR A 441 -2.97 18.81 -12.90
N VAL A 442 -1.94 17.94 -12.79
CA VAL A 442 -1.89 16.68 -13.55
C VAL A 442 -1.39 15.53 -12.70
N ASN A 443 -1.96 14.37 -12.96
CA ASN A 443 -1.40 13.10 -12.57
C ASN A 443 -0.64 12.50 -13.77
N TYR A 444 0.56 12.02 -13.55
CA TYR A 444 1.27 11.18 -14.52
C TYR A 444 1.63 9.86 -13.84
N TYR A 445 1.61 8.82 -14.60
CA TYR A 445 1.98 7.50 -14.13
C TYR A 445 2.69 6.72 -15.25
N ILE A 446 3.53 5.80 -14.84
CA ILE A 446 4.16 4.85 -15.74
C ILE A 446 3.40 3.55 -15.61
N GLU A 447 2.82 3.09 -16.69
CA GLU A 447 2.10 1.82 -16.65
C GLU A 447 3.12 0.67 -16.72
N ALA A 448 3.23 -0.05 -15.61
CA ALA A 448 4.21 -1.11 -15.51
C ALA A 448 3.84 -2.36 -16.34
N HIS A 449 2.56 -2.64 -16.58
CA HIS A 449 2.11 -3.81 -17.36
C HIS A 449 0.64 -3.69 -17.78
N THR A 450 0.38 -3.94 -19.07
CA THR A 450 -0.92 -4.39 -19.54
C THR A 450 -1.08 -5.90 -19.29
N ARG A 451 -2.28 -6.45 -19.53
CA ARG A 451 -2.56 -7.90 -19.42
C ARG A 451 -1.57 -8.79 -20.18
N ASP A 452 -0.88 -8.25 -21.19
CA ASP A 452 0.04 -8.97 -22.08
C ASP A 452 1.53 -8.73 -21.77
N LEU A 453 1.91 -8.27 -20.55
CA LEU A 453 3.29 -7.99 -20.14
C LEU A 453 4.00 -6.89 -20.96
N ARG A 454 3.26 -6.08 -21.73
CA ARG A 454 3.81 -4.96 -22.51
C ARG A 454 3.81 -3.69 -21.65
N ARG A 455 4.78 -2.82 -21.84
CA ARG A 455 4.93 -1.57 -21.08
C ARG A 455 4.64 -0.37 -21.98
N THR A 456 3.82 0.55 -21.49
CA THR A 456 3.80 1.94 -21.92
C THR A 456 4.77 2.73 -21.05
N ASP A 457 5.58 3.59 -21.64
CA ASP A 457 6.59 4.29 -20.87
C ASP A 457 6.01 5.37 -19.97
N ILE A 458 5.11 6.20 -20.47
CA ILE A 458 4.51 7.29 -19.68
C ILE A 458 3.05 7.50 -20.12
N ILE A 459 2.15 7.62 -19.16
CA ILE A 459 0.81 8.14 -19.37
C ILE A 459 0.66 9.43 -18.56
N VAL A 460 0.32 10.51 -19.23
CA VAL A 460 0.01 11.80 -18.61
C VAL A 460 -1.49 11.98 -18.62
N ASP A 461 -2.11 12.05 -17.46
CA ASP A 461 -3.52 12.36 -17.30
C ASP A 461 -3.69 13.85 -16.96
N TYR A 462 -4.12 14.64 -17.92
CA TYR A 462 -4.39 16.06 -17.76
C TYR A 462 -5.87 16.36 -17.79
N LEU A 463 -6.45 16.64 -16.63
CA LEU A 463 -7.87 16.97 -16.48
C LEU A 463 -8.82 15.93 -17.15
N GLY A 464 -8.48 14.64 -17.03
CA GLY A 464 -9.24 13.54 -17.60
C GLY A 464 -8.88 13.21 -19.06
N ASN A 465 -7.93 13.93 -19.67
CA ASN A 465 -7.39 13.60 -20.99
C ASN A 465 -6.07 12.85 -20.83
N GLN A 466 -5.99 11.66 -21.41
CA GLN A 466 -4.82 10.80 -21.33
C GLN A 466 -3.93 10.97 -22.56
N TYR A 467 -2.65 11.21 -22.31
CA TYR A 467 -1.60 11.32 -23.33
C TYR A 467 -0.66 10.15 -23.14
N ILE A 468 -0.66 9.22 -24.09
CA ILE A 468 0.12 7.98 -24.05
C ILE A 468 1.41 8.21 -24.81
N ILE A 469 2.53 8.04 -24.13
CA ILE A 469 3.86 8.35 -24.64
C ILE A 469 4.74 7.10 -24.50
N GLU A 470 5.23 6.60 -25.63
CA GLU A 470 6.22 5.52 -25.72
C GLU A 470 7.59 6.13 -25.91
N MET A 471 8.60 5.66 -25.19
CA MET A 471 9.98 6.12 -25.33
C MET A 471 10.90 4.98 -25.76
N LYS A 472 11.78 5.23 -26.70
CA LYS A 472 12.71 4.22 -27.24
C LYS A 472 14.07 4.77 -27.60
N ILE A 473 15.10 3.91 -27.45
CA ILE A 473 16.37 4.11 -28.16
C ILE A 473 16.23 3.49 -29.55
N TRP A 474 16.61 4.25 -30.56
CA TRP A 474 16.53 3.80 -31.95
C TRP A 474 17.61 2.75 -32.27
N HIS A 475 17.17 1.54 -32.63
CA HIS A 475 18.06 0.42 -32.98
C HIS A 475 17.89 -0.06 -34.43
N GLY A 476 17.24 0.73 -35.28
CA GLY A 476 16.96 0.40 -36.69
C GLY A 476 15.48 0.43 -37.04
N GLU A 477 15.15 0.47 -38.34
CA GLU A 477 13.79 0.63 -38.83
C GLU A 477 12.84 -0.49 -38.36
N GLU A 478 13.27 -1.75 -38.37
CA GLU A 478 12.44 -2.86 -37.89
C GLU A 478 12.06 -2.73 -36.41
N TYR A 479 12.99 -2.20 -35.58
CA TYR A 479 12.75 -2.01 -34.16
C TYR A 479 11.79 -0.84 -33.93
N ASN A 480 11.91 0.23 -34.72
CA ASN A 480 11.04 1.38 -34.67
C ASN A 480 9.62 1.01 -35.08
N ASN A 481 9.43 0.30 -36.20
CA ASN A 481 8.13 -0.16 -36.70
C ASN A 481 7.41 -1.08 -35.70
N ARG A 482 8.15 -1.90 -34.92
CA ARG A 482 7.57 -2.67 -33.81
C ARG A 482 7.06 -1.77 -32.70
N GLY A 483 7.78 -0.69 -32.39
CA GLY A 483 7.39 0.29 -31.38
C GLY A 483 6.12 1.03 -31.75
N GLU A 484 6.04 1.48 -32.98
CA GLU A 484 4.87 2.14 -33.53
C GLU A 484 3.63 1.24 -33.49
N LYS A 485 3.77 -0.01 -33.90
CA LYS A 485 2.68 -1.00 -33.83
C LYS A 485 2.27 -1.31 -32.38
N GLN A 486 3.23 -1.43 -31.49
CA GLN A 486 3.00 -1.62 -30.06
C GLN A 486 2.19 -0.45 -29.47
N LEU A 487 2.58 0.80 -29.82
CA LEU A 487 1.85 1.99 -29.38
C LEU A 487 0.43 2.01 -29.94
N ALA A 488 0.22 1.61 -31.21
CA ALA A 488 -1.12 1.52 -31.80
C ALA A 488 -2.01 0.52 -31.05
N ASP A 489 -1.48 -0.67 -30.72
CA ASP A 489 -2.20 -1.67 -29.91
C ASP A 489 -2.59 -1.10 -28.52
N TYR A 490 -1.75 -0.24 -27.93
CA TYR A 490 -2.05 0.44 -26.67
C TYR A 490 -3.16 1.46 -26.79
N LEU A 491 -3.17 2.23 -27.87
CA LEU A 491 -4.19 3.23 -28.09
C LEU A 491 -5.59 2.63 -28.15
N ASP A 492 -5.72 1.39 -28.64
CA ASP A 492 -6.99 0.66 -28.64
C ASP A 492 -7.47 0.34 -27.21
N LEU A 493 -6.55 -0.08 -26.33
CA LEU A 493 -6.88 -0.37 -24.93
C LEU A 493 -7.36 0.87 -24.16
N TYR A 494 -6.87 2.05 -24.53
CA TYR A 494 -7.24 3.33 -23.90
C TYR A 494 -8.29 4.10 -24.67
N HIS A 495 -8.87 3.52 -25.74
CA HIS A 495 -9.85 4.17 -26.62
C HIS A 495 -9.36 5.54 -27.13
N SER A 496 -8.05 5.66 -27.37
CA SER A 496 -7.41 6.86 -27.92
C SER A 496 -7.08 6.68 -29.39
N ASN A 497 -7.18 7.76 -30.17
CA ASN A 497 -6.80 7.77 -31.58
C ASN A 497 -5.46 8.46 -31.84
N THR A 498 -4.84 9.03 -30.80
CA THR A 498 -3.55 9.73 -30.91
C THR A 498 -2.59 9.24 -29.85
N GLY A 499 -1.41 8.83 -30.26
CA GLY A 499 -0.28 8.46 -29.40
C GLY A 499 0.95 9.29 -29.68
N TYR A 500 1.91 9.21 -28.77
CA TYR A 500 3.14 9.97 -28.83
C TYR A 500 4.32 9.02 -28.68
N MET A 501 5.36 9.22 -29.49
CA MET A 501 6.60 8.44 -29.42
C MET A 501 7.79 9.37 -29.28
N LEU A 502 8.69 9.08 -28.34
CA LEU A 502 9.94 9.81 -28.15
C LEU A 502 11.11 8.87 -28.44
N SER A 503 11.77 9.06 -29.58
CA SER A 503 12.85 8.22 -30.09
C SER A 503 14.20 8.89 -29.90
N PHE A 504 15.06 8.27 -29.05
CA PHE A 504 16.44 8.70 -28.87
C PHE A 504 17.32 8.05 -29.93
N ASN A 505 17.74 8.82 -30.94
CA ASN A 505 18.51 8.31 -32.07
C ASN A 505 19.94 8.88 -32.08
N PHE A 506 20.94 8.05 -31.86
CA PHE A 506 22.35 8.41 -31.80
C PHE A 506 23.12 8.16 -33.12
N ASN A 507 22.42 7.86 -34.21
CA ASN A 507 23.05 7.69 -35.51
C ASN A 507 23.51 9.03 -36.12
N LYS A 508 24.59 9.00 -36.87
CA LYS A 508 25.13 10.21 -37.52
C LYS A 508 24.17 10.83 -38.55
N ASN A 509 23.35 10.02 -39.21
CA ASN A 509 22.42 10.42 -40.26
C ASN A 509 20.98 10.36 -39.76
N LYS A 510 20.67 10.97 -38.62
CA LYS A 510 19.29 11.02 -38.07
C LYS A 510 18.55 12.26 -38.56
N HIS A 511 17.23 12.13 -38.70
CA HIS A 511 16.36 13.28 -38.92
C HIS A 511 15.77 13.68 -37.58
N ILE A 512 16.33 14.75 -37.00
CA ILE A 512 15.86 15.32 -35.72
C ILE A 512 14.55 16.10 -35.99
N GLY A 513 13.58 15.97 -35.12
CA GLY A 513 12.33 16.73 -35.21
C GLY A 513 11.10 15.93 -34.84
N VAL A 514 9.92 16.50 -35.13
CA VAL A 514 8.64 15.87 -34.82
C VAL A 514 7.93 15.55 -36.13
N HIS A 515 7.51 14.29 -36.26
CA HIS A 515 6.86 13.75 -37.46
C HIS A 515 5.50 13.15 -37.09
N GLU A 516 4.58 13.13 -38.05
CA GLU A 516 3.28 12.47 -37.89
C GLU A 516 3.24 11.21 -38.76
N ILE A 517 2.90 10.09 -38.12
CA ILE A 517 2.81 8.77 -38.75
C ILE A 517 1.39 8.24 -38.57
N MET A 518 0.84 7.64 -39.61
CA MET A 518 -0.44 6.94 -39.51
C MET A 518 -0.23 5.44 -39.53
N ILE A 519 -0.76 4.75 -38.50
CA ILE A 519 -0.79 3.30 -38.44
C ILE A 519 -2.24 2.87 -38.29
N GLU A 520 -2.75 2.24 -39.36
CA GLU A 520 -4.16 1.94 -39.50
C GLU A 520 -5.02 3.22 -39.35
N ASP A 521 -5.84 3.30 -38.29
CA ASP A 521 -6.69 4.47 -37.97
C ASP A 521 -6.06 5.34 -36.85
N LYS A 522 -4.87 5.01 -36.38
CA LYS A 522 -4.21 5.72 -35.26
C LYS A 522 -3.18 6.72 -35.80
N LYS A 523 -3.19 7.90 -35.19
CA LYS A 523 -2.22 8.95 -35.41
C LYS A 523 -1.09 8.86 -34.35
N ILE A 524 0.14 8.67 -34.77
CA ILE A 524 1.32 8.70 -33.90
C ILE A 524 2.13 9.95 -34.20
N ILE A 525 2.43 10.71 -33.17
CA ILE A 525 3.32 11.87 -33.22
C ILE A 525 4.67 11.43 -32.67
N GLU A 526 5.65 11.22 -33.56
CA GLU A 526 7.00 10.81 -33.20
C GLU A 526 7.91 12.01 -33.09
N ALA A 527 8.61 12.12 -31.99
CA ALA A 527 9.70 13.06 -31.74
C ALA A 527 11.03 12.31 -31.74
N VAL A 528 11.96 12.69 -32.63
CA VAL A 528 13.30 12.13 -32.73
C VAL A 528 14.32 13.13 -32.18
N VAL A 529 15.13 12.69 -31.19
CA VAL A 529 16.19 13.47 -30.53
C VAL A 529 17.56 12.90 -30.81
#